data_3d7163ed59165327004c569945ee3ece
#
_entry.id   3d7163ed59165327004c569945ee3ece
#
_cell.length_a   1.000
_cell.length_b   1.000
_cell.length_c   1.000
_cell.angle_alpha   90.00
_cell.angle_beta   90.00
_cell.angle_gamma   90.00
#
_symmetry.space_group_name_H-M   'P 1'
#
loop_
_entity.id
_entity.type
_entity.pdbx_description
1 polymer ?
#
loop_
_entity_poly.entity_id
_entity_poly.type
_entity_poly.pdbx_seq_one_letter_code
_entity_poly.pdbx_strand_id
1 'polypeptide(L)'
;MRYCFVFSIAATMACSSAFAQTPLSAYVDSNGFINAQTLTCAQLAGTFQEDADALTTWYSGWYNGLAKKHYLDLRKGKVVEHEVIQYCKANPGKLVIDAIAVVFKDERARLGIQMKAD
;
A
#
# COMPACT_ATOMS: atom_id res chain seq x y z
N MET A 1 -27.34 -49.47 35.05
CA MET A 1 -27.70 -48.36 34.15
C MET A 1 -26.47 -47.49 33.98
N ARG A 2 -25.82 -47.57 32.83
CA ARG A 2 -24.62 -46.79 32.49
C ARG A 2 -25.02 -45.77 31.43
N TYR A 3 -25.09 -44.50 31.77
CA TYR A 3 -25.35 -43.42 30.86
C TYR A 3 -24.03 -42.97 30.23
N CYS A 4 -23.86 -43.28 28.92
CA CYS A 4 -22.80 -42.69 28.09
C CYS A 4 -23.22 -41.28 27.67
N PHE A 5 -22.55 -40.27 28.22
CA PHE A 5 -22.64 -38.89 27.71
C PHE A 5 -21.73 -38.77 26.48
N VAL A 6 -22.33 -38.61 25.29
CA VAL A 6 -21.62 -38.30 24.07
C VAL A 6 -21.46 -36.77 24.04
N PHE A 7 -20.22 -36.30 24.25
CA PHE A 7 -19.86 -34.89 24.04
C PHE A 7 -19.64 -34.67 22.53
N SER A 8 -20.58 -34.04 21.86
CA SER A 8 -20.41 -33.53 20.48
C SER A 8 -19.60 -32.26 20.53
N ILE A 9 -18.34 -32.32 20.14
CA ILE A 9 -17.49 -31.14 19.93
C ILE A 9 -17.85 -30.59 18.54
N ALA A 10 -18.62 -29.50 18.49
CA ALA A 10 -18.84 -28.73 17.28
C ALA A 10 -17.56 -27.90 16.96
N ALA A 11 -16.77 -28.38 16.03
CA ALA A 11 -15.63 -27.61 15.50
C ALA A 11 -16.19 -26.48 14.60
N THR A 12 -16.21 -25.27 15.12
CA THR A 12 -16.48 -24.07 14.33
C THR A 12 -15.26 -23.77 13.47
N MET A 13 -15.30 -24.13 12.19
CA MET A 13 -14.32 -23.67 11.20
C MET A 13 -14.53 -22.17 10.98
N ALA A 14 -13.67 -21.34 11.57
CA ALA A 14 -13.55 -19.95 11.21
C ALA A 14 -13.00 -19.87 9.76
N CYS A 15 -13.86 -19.63 8.79
CA CYS A 15 -13.43 -19.26 7.43
C CYS A 15 -12.74 -17.89 7.52
N SER A 16 -11.41 -17.91 7.63
CA SER A 16 -10.60 -16.73 7.36
C SER A 16 -10.76 -16.42 5.87
N SER A 17 -11.48 -15.34 5.54
CA SER A 17 -11.53 -14.82 4.17
C SER A 17 -10.13 -14.31 3.84
N ALA A 18 -9.30 -15.16 3.23
CA ALA A 18 -8.08 -14.73 2.59
C ALA A 18 -8.49 -13.87 1.39
N PHE A 19 -8.35 -12.54 1.49
CA PHE A 19 -8.52 -11.68 0.34
C PHE A 19 -7.44 -12.04 -0.68
N ALA A 20 -7.85 -12.56 -1.85
CA ALA A 20 -6.95 -12.87 -2.94
C ALA A 20 -6.25 -11.57 -3.39
N GLN A 21 -4.91 -11.58 -3.45
CA GLN A 21 -4.13 -10.49 -3.99
C GLN A 21 -4.34 -10.38 -5.50
N THR A 22 -4.43 -9.16 -6.01
CA THR A 22 -4.61 -8.88 -7.43
C THR A 22 -3.32 -8.27 -7.98
N PRO A 23 -2.70 -8.86 -9.02
CA PRO A 23 -1.49 -8.28 -9.61
C PRO A 23 -1.80 -6.93 -10.26
N LEU A 24 -0.84 -5.99 -10.27
CA LEU A 24 -0.99 -4.70 -10.94
C LEU A 24 -1.28 -4.84 -12.44
N SER A 25 -0.81 -5.91 -13.07
CA SER A 25 -1.12 -6.21 -14.47
C SER A 25 -2.61 -6.36 -14.78
N ALA A 26 -3.45 -6.58 -13.77
CA ALA A 26 -4.91 -6.61 -13.94
C ALA A 26 -5.52 -5.22 -14.17
N TYR A 27 -4.77 -4.16 -13.93
CA TYR A 27 -5.22 -2.76 -14.04
C TYR A 27 -4.60 -2.00 -15.21
N VAL A 28 -3.88 -2.70 -16.10
CA VAL A 28 -3.29 -2.07 -17.29
C VAL A 28 -4.34 -1.83 -18.37
N ASP A 29 -4.11 -0.81 -19.18
CA ASP A 29 -4.88 -0.57 -20.39
C ASP A 29 -4.51 -1.57 -21.52
N SER A 30 -5.13 -1.44 -22.70
CA SER A 30 -4.86 -2.29 -23.86
C SER A 30 -3.40 -2.23 -24.38
N ASN A 31 -2.65 -1.21 -23.99
CA ASN A 31 -1.25 -1.00 -24.36
C ASN A 31 -0.29 -1.44 -23.24
N GLY A 32 -0.81 -1.94 -22.12
CA GLY A 32 -0.02 -2.39 -20.99
C GLY A 32 0.41 -1.28 -20.02
N PHE A 33 -0.20 -0.09 -20.08
CA PHE A 33 0.12 1.02 -19.19
C PHE A 33 -0.86 1.14 -18.02
N ILE A 34 -0.33 1.48 -16.85
CA ILE A 34 -1.12 1.89 -15.68
C ILE A 34 -1.11 3.41 -15.58
N ASN A 35 -2.28 4.02 -15.42
CA ASN A 35 -2.35 5.42 -15.07
C ASN A 35 -2.13 5.61 -13.56
N ALA A 36 -0.91 5.94 -13.19
CA ALA A 36 -0.51 6.11 -11.79
C ALA A 36 -1.27 7.24 -11.07
N GLN A 37 -1.85 8.20 -11.80
CA GLN A 37 -2.64 9.30 -11.21
C GLN A 37 -4.04 8.86 -10.77
N THR A 38 -4.57 7.80 -11.33
CA THR A 38 -5.93 7.31 -11.04
C THR A 38 -5.94 6.03 -10.21
N LEU A 39 -4.78 5.47 -9.90
CA LEU A 39 -4.66 4.26 -9.11
C LEU A 39 -5.14 4.50 -7.67
N THR A 40 -6.03 3.62 -7.19
CA THR A 40 -6.63 3.75 -5.86
C THR A 40 -5.81 3.08 -4.78
N CYS A 41 -5.98 3.54 -3.55
CA CYS A 41 -5.41 2.92 -2.36
C CYS A 41 -5.81 1.45 -2.21
N ALA A 42 -7.05 1.09 -2.55
CA ALA A 42 -7.51 -0.30 -2.52
C ALA A 42 -6.70 -1.18 -3.47
N GLN A 43 -6.35 -0.67 -4.65
CA GLN A 43 -5.52 -1.39 -5.63
C GLN A 43 -4.09 -1.59 -5.12
N LEU A 44 -3.47 -0.58 -4.52
CA LEU A 44 -2.14 -0.71 -3.91
C LEU A 44 -2.16 -1.67 -2.70
N ALA A 45 -3.12 -1.50 -1.79
CA ALA A 45 -3.21 -2.32 -0.58
C ALA A 45 -3.56 -3.79 -0.87
N GLY A 46 -4.24 -4.06 -2.00
CA GLY A 46 -4.68 -5.39 -2.42
C GLY A 46 -3.75 -6.08 -3.41
N THR A 47 -2.63 -5.46 -3.82
CA THR A 47 -1.69 -6.09 -4.75
C THR A 47 -0.62 -6.93 -4.04
N PHE A 48 0.18 -7.67 -4.83
CA PHE A 48 1.34 -8.38 -4.31
C PHE A 48 2.43 -7.42 -3.84
N GLN A 49 3.23 -7.85 -2.85
CA GLN A 49 4.29 -7.00 -2.30
C GLN A 49 5.31 -6.55 -3.36
N GLU A 50 5.65 -7.42 -4.30
CA GLU A 50 6.57 -7.12 -5.41
C GLU A 50 6.02 -6.01 -6.32
N ASP A 51 4.74 -6.04 -6.61
CA ASP A 51 4.05 -5.01 -7.39
C ASP A 51 3.94 -3.70 -6.61
N ALA A 52 3.68 -3.77 -5.30
CA ALA A 52 3.69 -2.60 -4.43
C ALA A 52 5.08 -1.95 -4.36
N ASP A 53 6.15 -2.75 -4.26
CA ASP A 53 7.54 -2.28 -4.29
C ASP A 53 7.85 -1.55 -5.61
N ALA A 54 7.44 -2.12 -6.74
CA ALA A 54 7.64 -1.51 -8.06
C ALA A 54 6.89 -0.18 -8.18
N LEU A 55 5.64 -0.13 -7.75
CA LEU A 55 4.80 1.07 -7.81
C LEU A 55 5.34 2.19 -6.91
N THR A 56 5.67 1.88 -5.67
CA THR A 56 6.20 2.87 -4.73
C THR A 56 7.59 3.37 -5.15
N THR A 57 8.40 2.52 -5.77
CA THR A 57 9.66 2.94 -6.40
C THR A 57 9.43 3.91 -7.55
N TRP A 58 8.41 3.66 -8.40
CA TRP A 58 8.03 4.57 -9.47
C TRP A 58 7.62 5.95 -8.92
N TYR A 59 6.74 6.00 -7.91
CA TYR A 59 6.33 7.26 -7.29
C TYR A 59 7.50 7.99 -6.63
N SER A 60 8.40 7.26 -5.97
CA SER A 60 9.63 7.82 -5.39
C SER A 60 10.51 8.45 -6.47
N GLY A 61 10.69 7.78 -7.59
CA GLY A 61 11.44 8.29 -8.74
C GLY A 61 10.81 9.55 -9.34
N TRP A 62 9.48 9.58 -9.45
CA TRP A 62 8.76 10.74 -9.95
C TRP A 62 8.93 11.95 -9.02
N TYR A 63 8.72 11.80 -7.70
CA TYR A 63 8.92 12.87 -6.72
C TYR A 63 10.37 13.36 -6.67
N ASN A 64 11.34 12.46 -6.65
CA ASN A 64 12.75 12.82 -6.60
C ASN A 64 13.23 13.43 -7.92
N GLY A 65 12.67 13.01 -9.05
CA GLY A 65 12.93 13.59 -10.35
C GLY A 65 12.49 15.05 -10.44
N LEU A 66 11.31 15.38 -9.93
CA LEU A 66 10.83 16.76 -9.81
C LEU A 66 11.75 17.62 -8.94
N ALA A 67 12.24 17.05 -7.83
CA ALA A 67 13.17 17.72 -6.92
C ALA A 67 14.63 17.68 -7.39
N LYS A 68 14.94 17.06 -8.54
CA LYS A 68 16.29 16.85 -9.09
C LYS A 68 17.26 16.21 -8.09
N LYS A 69 16.75 15.33 -7.24
CA LYS A 69 17.55 14.56 -6.28
C LYS A 69 18.03 13.26 -6.91
N HIS A 70 19.30 12.88 -6.66
CA HIS A 70 19.92 11.67 -7.19
C HIS A 70 20.50 10.75 -6.10
N TYR A 71 20.14 10.98 -4.84
CA TYR A 71 20.45 10.08 -3.72
C TYR A 71 19.19 9.36 -3.29
N LEU A 72 19.27 8.05 -3.12
CA LEU A 72 18.20 7.19 -2.64
C LEU A 72 18.54 6.67 -1.24
N ASP A 73 17.74 7.02 -0.25
CA ASP A 73 17.80 6.41 1.07
C ASP A 73 16.92 5.15 1.10
N LEU A 74 17.54 3.99 0.92
CA LEU A 74 16.85 2.71 0.87
C LEU A 74 16.14 2.35 2.16
N ARG A 75 16.71 2.71 3.32
CA ARG A 75 16.07 2.40 4.62
C ARG A 75 14.84 3.24 4.83
N LYS A 76 14.95 4.53 4.58
CA LYS A 76 13.83 5.46 4.68
C LYS A 76 12.74 5.16 3.65
N GLY A 77 13.13 4.78 2.44
CA GLY A 77 12.19 4.38 1.39
C GLY A 77 11.26 3.25 1.83
N LYS A 78 11.79 2.21 2.50
CA LYS A 78 10.98 1.10 3.02
C LYS A 78 10.04 1.51 4.15
N VAL A 79 10.44 2.40 5.03
CA VAL A 79 9.57 2.94 6.09
C VAL A 79 8.42 3.73 5.48
N VAL A 80 8.70 4.62 4.54
CA VAL A 80 7.69 5.44 3.86
C VAL A 80 6.73 4.57 3.04
N GLU A 81 7.24 3.57 2.33
CA GLU A 81 6.40 2.59 1.61
C GLU A 81 5.42 1.91 2.56
N HIS A 82 5.90 1.40 3.68
CA HIS A 82 5.06 0.76 4.69
C HIS A 82 3.96 1.71 5.19
N GLU A 83 4.30 2.97 5.48
CA GLU A 83 3.33 3.98 5.93
C GLU A 83 2.28 4.30 4.87
N VAL A 84 2.66 4.40 3.60
CA VAL A 84 1.73 4.59 2.48
C VAL A 84 0.76 3.42 2.38
N ILE A 85 1.26 2.19 2.45
CA ILE A 85 0.42 0.99 2.41
C ILE A 85 -0.55 0.94 3.60
N GLN A 86 -0.11 1.27 4.82
CA GLN A 86 -0.98 1.34 6.00
C GLN A 86 -2.04 2.43 5.87
N TYR A 87 -1.66 3.59 5.35
CA TYR A 87 -2.62 4.66 5.05
C TYR A 87 -3.66 4.20 4.03
N CYS A 88 -3.23 3.54 2.96
CA CYS A 88 -4.11 3.02 1.91
C CYS A 88 -5.07 1.94 2.42
N LYS A 89 -4.62 1.05 3.31
CA LYS A 89 -5.50 0.06 3.96
C LYS A 89 -6.61 0.72 4.77
N ALA A 90 -6.31 1.83 5.44
CA ALA A 90 -7.29 2.60 6.22
C ALA A 90 -8.18 3.49 5.34
N ASN A 91 -7.76 3.82 4.13
CA ASN A 91 -8.43 4.77 3.23
C ASN A 91 -8.54 4.21 1.79
N PRO A 92 -9.22 3.09 1.58
CA PRO A 92 -9.21 2.37 0.30
C PRO A 92 -9.79 3.17 -0.88
N GLY A 93 -10.65 4.14 -0.62
CA GLY A 93 -11.27 5.01 -1.62
C GLY A 93 -10.41 6.20 -2.06
N LYS A 94 -9.26 6.45 -1.42
CA LYS A 94 -8.35 7.52 -1.81
C LYS A 94 -7.48 7.09 -3.00
N LEU A 95 -6.90 8.06 -3.69
CA LEU A 95 -5.89 7.80 -4.71
C LEU A 95 -4.52 7.59 -4.04
N VAL A 96 -3.70 6.72 -4.62
CA VAL A 96 -2.34 6.48 -4.14
C VAL A 96 -1.51 7.75 -4.14
N ILE A 97 -1.63 8.58 -5.18
CA ILE A 97 -0.89 9.85 -5.29
C ILE A 97 -1.23 10.81 -4.14
N ASP A 98 -2.49 10.84 -3.69
CA ASP A 98 -2.91 11.66 -2.54
C ASP A 98 -2.39 11.07 -1.23
N ALA A 99 -2.41 9.76 -1.09
CA ALA A 99 -1.84 9.06 0.08
C ALA A 99 -0.35 9.37 0.25
N ILE A 100 0.41 9.32 -0.83
CA ILE A 100 1.83 9.66 -0.84
C ILE A 100 2.06 11.11 -0.41
N ALA A 101 1.25 12.05 -0.91
CA ALA A 101 1.36 13.45 -0.53
C ALA A 101 1.13 13.65 0.98
N VAL A 102 0.15 12.95 1.56
CA VAL A 102 -0.12 12.99 3.02
C VAL A 102 1.06 12.42 3.80
N VAL A 103 1.53 11.22 3.47
CA VAL A 103 2.62 10.55 4.17
C VAL A 103 3.92 11.36 4.09
N PHE A 104 4.24 11.92 2.93
CA PHE A 104 5.43 12.77 2.77
C PHE A 104 5.32 14.08 3.54
N LYS A 105 4.13 14.66 3.63
CA LYS A 105 3.90 15.86 4.46
C LYS A 105 4.16 15.55 5.94
N ASP A 106 3.64 14.45 6.43
CA ASP A 106 3.81 14.03 7.82
C ASP A 106 5.28 13.70 8.13
N GLU A 107 5.98 13.02 7.21
CA GLU A 107 7.41 12.75 7.34
C GLU A 107 8.24 14.04 7.42
N ARG A 108 7.96 15.00 6.54
CA ARG A 108 8.64 16.30 6.58
C ARG A 108 8.39 17.04 7.88
N ALA A 109 7.16 17.00 8.40
CA ALA A 109 6.82 17.61 9.68
C ALA A 109 7.59 16.97 10.83
N ARG A 110 7.69 15.64 10.86
CA ARG A 110 8.48 14.89 11.87
C ARG A 110 9.97 15.22 11.83
N LEU A 111 10.50 15.50 10.64
CA LEU A 111 11.92 15.83 10.44
C LEU A 111 12.22 17.34 10.56
N GLY A 112 11.21 18.18 10.80
CA GLY A 112 11.36 19.62 10.85
C GLY A 112 11.76 20.27 9.52
N ILE A 113 11.50 19.58 8.39
CA ILE A 113 11.80 20.09 7.05
C ILE A 113 10.67 21.01 6.60
N GLN A 114 10.98 22.31 6.50
CA GLN A 114 10.05 23.25 5.88
C GLN A 114 10.30 23.32 4.37
N MET A 115 9.24 23.10 3.58
CA MET A 115 9.29 23.39 2.15
C MET A 115 9.19 24.90 1.97
N LYS A 116 10.20 25.53 1.33
CA LYS A 116 10.01 26.89 0.84
C LYS A 116 8.88 26.86 -0.17
N ALA A 117 7.86 27.68 0.05
CA ALA A 117 6.91 28.01 -1.00
C ALA A 117 7.68 28.80 -2.07
N ASP A 118 7.76 28.23 -3.29
CA ASP A 118 8.23 28.95 -4.47
C ASP A 118 7.14 29.87 -4.99
#